data_06bd38c139985816d6f94f52ea0673b2
#
_entry.id   06bd38c139985816d6f94f52ea0673b2
#
_cell.length_a   1.000
_cell.length_b   1.000
_cell.length_c   1.000
_cell.angle_alpha   90.00
_cell.angle_beta   90.00
_cell.angle_gamma   90.00
#
_symmetry.space_group_name_H-M   'P 1'
#
loop_
_entity.id
_entity.type
_entity.pdbx_description
1 polymer ?
#
loop_
_entity_poly.entity_id
_entity_poly.type
_entity_poly.pdbx_seq_one_letter_code
_entity_poly.pdbx_strand_id
1 'polypeptide(L)'
;MKFIEIPASDFDLAMTLNSGQVFHWEKLGNGFVGTIGDRAVYVEQRKNASTVWTSERKLDGLKPSSLRRLVTNYFALDHPLAEICASFPDDPAMNSARLFCRGLRIIRQPKWECLATFICSSMKQVAHIRQISLALRRRFGEGRQIGNHFAYAFPLARRIARASEDDLRECALGYRARNLLMTARLVGSGNADLGAWSALPDADLREKLCALPGVGMKVANCVMLFAYERLGAFPIDVWIERVLKKQYFPRKKKVTEPQLREFAETYFGEHGGYAQQYLFHHARMALRKTGFLAGHGRQASSLLSQKAGKIPACRVRLEA
;
A
#
# COMPACT_ATOMS: atom_id res chain seq x y z
N MET A 1 -19.40 5.33 19.94
CA MET A 1 -19.15 5.48 18.50
C MET A 1 -20.47 5.32 17.76
N LYS A 2 -20.78 6.19 16.80
CA LYS A 2 -21.88 5.94 15.87
C LYS A 2 -21.31 5.27 14.64
N PHE A 3 -21.86 4.13 14.27
CA PHE A 3 -21.46 3.40 13.07
C PHE A 3 -22.34 3.83 11.89
N ILE A 4 -21.72 3.90 10.73
CA ILE A 4 -22.42 4.09 9.46
C ILE A 4 -22.28 2.78 8.70
N GLU A 5 -23.40 2.24 8.29
CA GLU A 5 -23.43 1.06 7.44
C GLU A 5 -23.24 1.44 5.98
N ILE A 6 -22.29 0.78 5.31
CA ILE A 6 -21.99 1.02 3.89
C ILE A 6 -22.12 -0.32 3.19
N PRO A 7 -23.08 -0.46 2.26
CA PRO A 7 -23.17 -1.66 1.45
C PRO A 7 -21.88 -1.91 0.67
N ALA A 8 -21.39 -3.13 0.70
CA ALA A 8 -20.17 -3.53 0.02
C ALA A 8 -20.31 -4.99 -0.46
N SER A 9 -20.94 -5.14 -1.62
CA SER A 9 -20.96 -6.42 -2.34
C SER A 9 -19.57 -6.73 -2.87
N ASP A 10 -19.23 -8.02 -2.91
CA ASP A 10 -17.94 -8.48 -3.44
C ASP A 10 -16.74 -7.70 -2.88
N PHE A 11 -16.67 -7.60 -1.55
CA PHE A 11 -15.59 -6.93 -0.85
C PHE A 11 -15.08 -7.79 0.30
N ASP A 12 -13.76 -7.95 0.39
CA ASP A 12 -13.07 -8.53 1.54
C ASP A 12 -12.12 -7.49 2.12
N LEU A 13 -12.50 -6.91 3.26
CA LEU A 13 -11.75 -5.86 3.95
C LEU A 13 -10.37 -6.34 4.38
N ALA A 14 -10.30 -7.52 5.00
CA ALA A 14 -9.05 -8.05 5.54
C ALA A 14 -8.06 -8.37 4.42
N MET A 15 -8.52 -9.01 3.36
CA MET A 15 -7.73 -9.30 2.18
C MET A 15 -7.24 -8.02 1.50
N THR A 16 -8.12 -7.04 1.29
CA THR A 16 -7.80 -5.77 0.66
C THR A 16 -6.70 -5.02 1.44
N LEU A 17 -6.84 -4.90 2.77
CA LEU A 17 -5.86 -4.21 3.62
C LEU A 17 -4.53 -4.95 3.76
N ASN A 18 -4.53 -6.29 3.67
CA ASN A 18 -3.32 -7.11 3.80
C ASN A 18 -2.68 -7.49 2.46
N SER A 19 -3.23 -7.04 1.35
CA SER A 19 -2.75 -7.37 0.01
C SER A 19 -1.39 -6.74 -0.35
N GLY A 20 -0.90 -5.78 0.42
CA GLY A 20 0.41 -5.13 0.21
C GLY A 20 0.34 -3.86 -0.63
N GLN A 21 -0.82 -3.27 -0.76
CA GLN A 21 -1.04 -1.97 -1.40
C GLN A 21 -1.03 -0.80 -0.40
N VAL A 22 -1.40 -1.05 0.87
CA VAL A 22 -1.35 -0.10 1.99
C VAL A 22 -0.66 -0.71 3.19
N PHE A 23 -0.10 0.12 4.10
CA PHE A 23 0.82 -0.39 5.12
C PHE A 23 0.58 0.20 6.52
N HIS A 24 -0.50 0.92 6.76
CA HIS A 24 -0.73 1.65 8.01
C HIS A 24 -1.98 1.21 8.79
N TRP A 25 -2.81 0.37 8.21
CA TRP A 25 -3.98 -0.14 8.91
C TRP A 25 -3.59 -1.16 9.96
N GLU A 26 -4.09 -0.98 11.19
CA GLU A 26 -3.81 -1.86 12.32
C GLU A 26 -5.06 -2.60 12.75
N LYS A 27 -4.92 -3.90 13.03
CA LYS A 27 -6.03 -4.74 13.51
C LYS A 27 -6.45 -4.25 14.90
N LEU A 28 -7.76 -4.03 15.10
CA LEU A 28 -8.35 -3.60 16.35
C LEU A 28 -9.68 -4.33 16.54
N GLY A 29 -9.75 -5.23 17.52
CA GLY A 29 -10.93 -6.06 17.72
C GLY A 29 -11.32 -6.83 16.44
N ASN A 30 -12.56 -6.69 16.01
CA ASN A 30 -13.08 -7.34 14.80
C ASN A 30 -12.75 -6.57 13.50
N GLY A 31 -12.31 -5.32 13.61
CA GLY A 31 -12.04 -4.44 12.47
C GLY A 31 -10.59 -4.00 12.36
N PHE A 32 -10.41 -2.87 11.70
CA PHE A 32 -9.13 -2.22 11.49
C PHE A 32 -9.26 -0.73 11.79
N VAL A 33 -8.22 -0.16 12.37
CA VAL A 33 -8.07 1.27 12.56
C VAL A 33 -6.94 1.80 11.66
N GLY A 34 -7.15 2.94 11.08
CA GLY A 34 -6.16 3.60 10.21
C GLY A 34 -6.57 5.03 9.90
N THR A 35 -5.95 5.60 8.87
CA THR A 35 -6.33 6.94 8.39
C THR A 35 -6.65 6.90 6.90
N ILE A 36 -7.62 7.73 6.51
CA ILE A 36 -7.90 8.06 5.12
C ILE A 36 -7.62 9.55 4.96
N GLY A 37 -6.50 9.89 4.34
CA GLY A 37 -5.96 11.25 4.38
C GLY A 37 -5.62 11.66 5.82
N ASP A 38 -6.22 12.74 6.30
CA ASP A 38 -6.03 13.28 7.65
C ASP A 38 -7.02 12.74 8.71
N ARG A 39 -7.89 11.80 8.34
CA ARG A 39 -8.98 11.30 9.20
C ARG A 39 -8.72 9.91 9.73
N ALA A 40 -8.84 9.75 11.06
CA ALA A 40 -8.85 8.42 11.66
C ALA A 40 -10.19 7.73 11.41
N VAL A 41 -10.13 6.50 10.95
CA VAL A 41 -11.30 5.69 10.61
C VAL A 41 -11.14 4.30 11.20
N TYR A 42 -12.21 3.78 11.82
CA TYR A 42 -12.34 2.38 12.16
C TYR A 42 -13.30 1.74 11.17
N VAL A 43 -12.90 0.61 10.59
CA VAL A 43 -13.71 -0.14 9.63
C VAL A 43 -13.77 -1.60 10.06
N GLU A 44 -14.96 -2.16 10.12
CA GLU A 44 -15.14 -3.60 10.33
C GLU A 44 -16.09 -4.17 9.29
N GLN A 45 -15.87 -5.42 8.93
CA GLN A 45 -16.75 -6.19 8.07
C GLN A 45 -17.26 -7.38 8.88
N ARG A 46 -18.59 -7.51 8.99
CA ARG A 46 -19.22 -8.61 9.69
C ARG A 46 -19.38 -9.82 8.79
N LYS A 47 -19.23 -11.02 9.34
CA LYS A 47 -19.12 -12.28 8.58
C LYS A 47 -20.30 -12.57 7.62
N ASN A 48 -21.49 -12.04 7.88
CA ASN A 48 -22.70 -12.33 7.09
C ASN A 48 -23.26 -11.11 6.35
N ALA A 49 -22.56 -10.00 6.34
CA ALA A 49 -23.04 -8.80 5.67
C ALA A 49 -21.99 -8.31 4.66
N SER A 50 -22.39 -8.15 3.42
CA SER A 50 -21.68 -7.37 2.42
C SER A 50 -21.67 -5.88 2.80
N THR A 51 -21.36 -5.58 4.05
CA THR A 51 -21.52 -4.27 4.65
C THR A 51 -20.26 -3.92 5.39
N VAL A 52 -19.71 -2.76 5.14
CA VAL A 52 -18.58 -2.20 5.85
C VAL A 52 -19.11 -1.23 6.91
N TRP A 53 -18.67 -1.42 8.13
CA TRP A 53 -18.99 -0.53 9.24
C TRP A 53 -17.83 0.42 9.44
N THR A 54 -18.11 1.69 9.57
CA THR A 54 -17.10 2.70 9.84
C THR A 54 -17.56 3.64 10.94
N SER A 55 -16.59 4.12 11.69
CA SER A 55 -16.84 5.11 12.74
C SER A 55 -15.70 6.11 12.74
N GLU A 56 -16.05 7.36 12.87
CA GLU A 56 -15.14 8.46 13.14
C GLU A 56 -15.51 9.07 14.49
N ARG A 57 -14.53 9.55 15.26
CA ARG A 57 -14.81 10.30 16.49
C ARG A 57 -15.59 11.53 16.10
N LYS A 58 -16.57 11.95 16.98
CA LYS A 58 -17.43 13.12 16.82
C LYS A 58 -16.98 14.01 15.68
N LEU A 59 -17.72 13.90 14.61
CA LEU A 59 -17.53 14.67 13.40
C LEU A 59 -17.38 16.14 13.79
N ASP A 60 -16.22 16.72 13.58
CA ASP A 60 -16.07 18.16 13.57
C ASP A 60 -16.90 18.70 12.38
N GLY A 61 -18.23 18.69 12.52
CA GLY A 61 -19.17 19.21 11.55
C GLY A 61 -19.46 18.37 10.28
N LEU A 62 -18.91 17.16 10.14
CA LEU A 62 -19.15 16.35 8.95
C LEU A 62 -20.47 15.58 9.00
N LYS A 63 -21.19 15.66 7.90
CA LYS A 63 -22.41 14.88 7.69
C LYS A 63 -22.06 13.41 7.50
N PRO A 64 -22.87 12.46 7.99
CA PRO A 64 -22.70 11.02 7.73
C PRO A 64 -22.48 10.65 6.25
N SER A 65 -23.10 11.39 5.33
CA SER A 65 -22.93 11.25 3.89
C SER A 65 -21.48 11.49 3.42
N SER A 66 -20.74 12.39 4.09
CA SER A 66 -19.35 12.67 3.75
C SER A 66 -18.42 11.53 4.15
N LEU A 67 -18.64 10.90 5.31
CA LEU A 67 -17.89 9.75 5.75
C LEU A 67 -18.18 8.52 4.87
N ARG A 68 -19.44 8.28 4.52
CA ARG A 68 -19.82 7.24 3.56
C ARG A 68 -19.07 7.41 2.25
N ARG A 69 -19.11 8.62 1.66
CA ARG A 69 -18.42 8.91 0.40
C ARG A 69 -16.92 8.71 0.51
N LEU A 70 -16.28 9.14 1.62
CA LEU A 70 -14.86 8.97 1.88
C LEU A 70 -14.46 7.49 1.86
N VAL A 71 -15.19 6.65 2.58
CA VAL A 71 -14.89 5.21 2.69
C VAL A 71 -15.20 4.48 1.40
N THR A 72 -16.35 4.76 0.76
CA THR A 72 -16.72 4.19 -0.55
C THR A 72 -15.66 4.49 -1.59
N ASN A 73 -15.22 5.76 -1.66
CA ASN A 73 -14.18 6.17 -2.60
C ASN A 73 -12.84 5.50 -2.28
N TYR A 74 -12.40 5.50 -1.02
CA TYR A 74 -11.10 4.94 -0.64
C TYR A 74 -10.99 3.45 -0.95
N PHE A 75 -12.00 2.66 -0.62
CA PHE A 75 -12.02 1.22 -0.90
C PHE A 75 -12.51 0.86 -2.32
N ALA A 76 -12.75 1.86 -3.17
CA ALA A 76 -13.27 1.68 -4.52
C ALA A 76 -14.51 0.75 -4.56
N LEU A 77 -15.46 0.98 -3.64
CA LEU A 77 -16.67 0.15 -3.56
C LEU A 77 -17.63 0.37 -4.73
N ASP A 78 -17.42 1.43 -5.48
CA ASP A 78 -18.11 1.80 -6.72
C ASP A 78 -17.56 1.11 -7.97
N HIS A 79 -16.38 0.46 -7.90
CA HIS A 79 -15.84 -0.29 -9.03
C HIS A 79 -16.74 -1.50 -9.35
N PRO A 80 -17.06 -1.77 -10.62
CA PRO A 80 -17.81 -2.95 -11.05
C PRO A 80 -16.90 -4.20 -10.98
N LEU A 81 -16.61 -4.69 -9.78
CA LEU A 81 -15.58 -5.72 -9.56
C LEU A 81 -15.87 -7.02 -10.32
N ALA A 82 -17.13 -7.38 -10.49
CA ALA A 82 -17.51 -8.57 -11.25
C ALA A 82 -17.10 -8.46 -12.71
N GLU A 83 -17.33 -7.30 -13.35
CA GLU A 83 -16.96 -7.01 -14.74
C GLU A 83 -15.44 -6.95 -14.89
N ILE A 84 -14.76 -6.27 -13.96
CA ILE A 84 -13.29 -6.21 -13.89
C ILE A 84 -12.71 -7.63 -13.81
N CYS A 85 -13.22 -8.48 -12.94
CA CYS A 85 -12.76 -9.86 -12.81
C CYS A 85 -13.12 -10.73 -14.02
N ALA A 86 -14.18 -10.42 -14.73
CA ALA A 86 -14.57 -11.11 -15.98
C ALA A 86 -13.64 -10.76 -17.15
N SER A 87 -13.00 -9.58 -17.13
CA SER A 87 -12.04 -9.17 -18.16
C SER A 87 -10.64 -9.81 -17.99
N PHE A 88 -10.39 -10.51 -16.89
CA PHE A 88 -9.09 -11.17 -16.71
C PHE A 88 -8.87 -12.30 -17.71
N PRO A 89 -7.62 -12.54 -18.14
CA PRO A 89 -7.29 -13.69 -18.97
C PRO A 89 -7.77 -15.01 -18.38
N ASP A 90 -8.29 -15.89 -19.23
CA ASP A 90 -8.70 -17.24 -18.81
C ASP A 90 -7.51 -18.21 -18.91
N ASP A 91 -6.69 -18.21 -17.87
CA ASP A 91 -5.55 -19.12 -17.71
C ASP A 91 -5.47 -19.67 -16.28
N PRO A 92 -4.77 -20.81 -16.06
CA PRO A 92 -4.71 -21.46 -14.75
C PRO A 92 -4.15 -20.60 -13.62
N ALA A 93 -3.16 -19.74 -13.92
CA ALA A 93 -2.53 -18.88 -12.91
C ALA A 93 -3.49 -17.77 -12.49
N MET A 94 -4.15 -17.11 -13.46
CA MET A 94 -5.10 -16.04 -13.21
C MET A 94 -6.38 -16.57 -12.55
N ASN A 95 -6.89 -17.73 -12.99
CA ASN A 95 -8.07 -18.37 -12.39
C ASN A 95 -7.83 -18.73 -10.92
N SER A 96 -6.64 -19.27 -10.59
CA SER A 96 -6.26 -19.57 -9.20
C SER A 96 -6.18 -18.28 -8.36
N ALA A 97 -5.61 -17.21 -8.91
CA ALA A 97 -5.50 -15.93 -8.23
C ALA A 97 -6.89 -15.29 -8.04
N ARG A 98 -7.77 -15.34 -9.03
CA ARG A 98 -9.14 -14.83 -8.98
C ARG A 98 -9.97 -15.52 -7.89
N LEU A 99 -9.86 -16.85 -7.83
CA LEU A 99 -10.58 -17.63 -6.80
C LEU A 99 -10.06 -17.30 -5.39
N PHE A 100 -8.74 -17.21 -5.24
CA PHE A 100 -8.10 -16.92 -3.96
C PHE A 100 -8.37 -15.50 -3.45
N CYS A 101 -8.34 -14.52 -4.35
CA CYS A 101 -8.44 -13.09 -4.03
C CYS A 101 -9.87 -12.53 -4.16
N ARG A 102 -10.90 -13.39 -4.09
CA ARG A 102 -12.29 -12.95 -4.21
C ARG A 102 -12.60 -11.81 -3.24
N GLY A 103 -13.10 -10.69 -3.77
CA GLY A 103 -13.44 -9.49 -2.98
C GLY A 103 -12.27 -8.55 -2.71
N LEU A 104 -11.06 -8.82 -3.22
CA LEU A 104 -9.95 -7.88 -3.15
C LEU A 104 -10.21 -6.69 -4.08
N ARG A 105 -10.06 -5.47 -3.54
CA ARG A 105 -10.21 -4.23 -4.30
C ARG A 105 -8.94 -3.41 -4.32
N ILE A 106 -8.75 -2.62 -5.37
CA ILE A 106 -7.68 -1.62 -5.46
C ILE A 106 -8.10 -0.39 -4.64
N ILE A 107 -7.28 0.01 -3.67
CA ILE A 107 -7.53 1.16 -2.81
C ILE A 107 -7.08 2.44 -3.52
N ARG A 108 -7.95 3.47 -3.53
CA ARG A 108 -7.61 4.83 -3.99
C ARG A 108 -6.88 5.58 -2.90
N GLN A 109 -5.57 5.65 -3.01
CA GLN A 109 -4.72 6.28 -1.99
C GLN A 109 -4.51 7.78 -2.27
N PRO A 110 -4.32 8.61 -1.23
CA PRO A 110 -3.84 9.98 -1.42
C PRO A 110 -2.50 9.99 -2.18
N LYS A 111 -2.36 10.83 -3.20
CA LYS A 111 -1.24 10.79 -4.15
C LYS A 111 0.14 10.90 -3.49
N TRP A 112 0.30 11.87 -2.58
CA TRP A 112 1.56 12.06 -1.86
C TRP A 112 1.88 10.86 -0.94
N GLU A 113 0.90 10.39 -0.18
CA GLU A 113 1.08 9.23 0.70
C GLU A 113 1.50 7.98 -0.07
N CYS A 114 0.81 7.71 -1.17
CA CYS A 114 1.12 6.60 -2.06
C CYS A 114 2.55 6.71 -2.60
N LEU A 115 2.91 7.85 -3.21
CA LEU A 115 4.23 8.10 -3.77
C LEU A 115 5.33 7.91 -2.72
N ALA A 116 5.21 8.58 -1.58
CA ALA A 116 6.19 8.52 -0.50
C ALA A 116 6.36 7.10 0.04
N THR A 117 5.26 6.37 0.24
CA THR A 117 5.28 5.00 0.74
C THR A 117 5.94 4.05 -0.27
N PHE A 118 5.66 4.20 -1.57
CA PHE A 118 6.28 3.35 -2.58
C PHE A 118 7.75 3.69 -2.86
N ILE A 119 8.21 4.93 -2.69
CA ILE A 119 9.65 5.26 -2.63
C ILE A 119 10.33 4.47 -1.51
N CYS A 120 9.70 4.38 -0.34
CA CYS A 120 10.22 3.62 0.80
C CYS A 120 10.19 2.09 0.57
N SER A 121 9.40 1.60 -0.40
CA SER A 121 9.18 0.17 -0.62
C SER A 121 10.30 -0.55 -1.39
N SER A 122 11.19 0.18 -2.06
CA SER A 122 12.24 -0.39 -2.90
C SER A 122 13.08 -1.42 -2.13
N MET A 123 13.23 -2.65 -2.66
CA MET A 123 13.99 -3.76 -2.07
C MET A 123 13.62 -4.08 -0.61
N LYS A 124 12.37 -3.89 -0.21
CA LYS A 124 11.87 -4.18 1.14
C LYS A 124 10.73 -5.18 1.10
N GLN A 125 10.65 -5.99 2.15
CA GLN A 125 9.50 -6.86 2.38
C GLN A 125 8.33 -6.04 2.94
N VAL A 126 7.10 -6.48 2.70
CA VAL A 126 5.86 -5.82 3.16
C VAL A 126 5.89 -5.47 4.65
N ALA A 127 6.44 -6.37 5.49
CA ALA A 127 6.56 -6.11 6.93
C ALA A 127 7.47 -4.90 7.26
N HIS A 128 8.59 -4.77 6.54
CA HIS A 128 9.49 -3.64 6.72
C HIS A 128 8.89 -2.33 6.19
N ILE A 129 8.15 -2.39 5.06
CA ILE A 129 7.45 -1.21 4.53
C ILE A 129 6.41 -0.73 5.55
N ARG A 130 5.68 -1.66 6.18
CA ARG A 130 4.74 -1.35 7.26
C ARG A 130 5.44 -0.65 8.43
N GLN A 131 6.57 -1.18 8.88
CA GLN A 131 7.36 -0.59 9.96
C GLN A 131 7.80 0.84 9.63
N ILE A 132 8.34 1.07 8.43
CA ILE A 132 8.74 2.40 7.95
C ILE A 132 7.53 3.36 7.89
N SER A 133 6.42 2.90 7.30
CA SER A 133 5.20 3.71 7.20
C SER A 133 4.68 4.15 8.57
N LEU A 134 4.63 3.25 9.53
CA LEU A 134 4.20 3.56 10.90
C LEU A 134 5.19 4.47 11.63
N ALA A 135 6.51 4.29 11.44
CA ALA A 135 7.53 5.14 12.02
C ALA A 135 7.44 6.59 11.51
N LEU A 136 7.31 6.77 10.17
CA LEU A 136 7.11 8.09 9.57
C LEU A 136 5.85 8.78 10.08
N ARG A 137 4.75 8.04 10.19
CA ARG A 137 3.48 8.56 10.70
C ARG A 137 3.58 8.99 12.16
N ARG A 138 4.19 8.17 13.04
CA ARG A 138 4.35 8.49 14.46
C ARG A 138 5.28 9.66 14.70
N ARG A 139 6.34 9.79 13.90
CA ARG A 139 7.36 10.86 14.11
C ARG A 139 6.93 12.20 13.49
N PHE A 140 6.34 12.18 12.30
CA PHE A 140 6.08 13.39 11.52
C PHE A 140 4.59 13.65 11.24
N GLY A 141 3.73 12.66 11.44
CA GLY A 141 2.30 12.77 11.19
C GLY A 141 1.55 13.38 12.38
N GLU A 142 0.32 13.78 12.13
CA GLU A 142 -0.58 14.26 13.16
C GLU A 142 -1.36 13.11 13.77
N GLY A 143 -1.38 13.02 15.11
CA GLY A 143 -2.17 12.05 15.85
C GLY A 143 -3.65 12.37 15.76
N ARG A 144 -4.45 11.38 15.41
CA ARG A 144 -5.92 11.45 15.36
C ARG A 144 -6.48 10.41 16.32
N GLN A 145 -7.25 10.85 17.29
CA GLN A 145 -7.86 9.96 18.28
C GLN A 145 -9.15 9.35 17.73
N ILE A 146 -9.32 8.04 17.89
CA ILE A 146 -10.56 7.33 17.61
C ILE A 146 -10.88 6.38 18.78
N GLY A 147 -11.92 6.68 19.56
CA GLY A 147 -12.16 6.00 20.84
C GLY A 147 -10.95 6.19 21.77
N ASN A 148 -10.42 5.08 22.30
CA ASN A 148 -9.23 5.04 23.15
C ASN A 148 -7.93 4.80 22.36
N HIS A 149 -7.98 4.88 21.03
CA HIS A 149 -6.84 4.61 20.17
C HIS A 149 -6.40 5.88 19.43
N PHE A 150 -5.13 5.86 18.99
CA PHE A 150 -4.57 6.90 18.13
C PHE A 150 -4.17 6.28 16.79
N ALA A 151 -4.60 6.92 15.70
CA ALA A 151 -4.09 6.68 14.37
C ALA A 151 -3.34 7.95 13.90
N TYR A 152 -2.20 7.78 13.25
CA TYR A 152 -1.40 8.91 12.79
C TYR A 152 -1.58 9.11 11.29
N ALA A 153 -1.99 10.31 10.89
CA ALA A 153 -2.07 10.69 9.49
C ALA A 153 -0.68 10.63 8.82
N PHE A 154 -0.64 10.38 7.52
CA PHE A 154 0.64 10.44 6.80
C PHE A 154 1.13 11.90 6.76
N PRO A 155 2.42 12.17 7.06
CA PRO A 155 2.93 13.53 7.12
C PRO A 155 2.84 14.22 5.75
N LEU A 156 2.45 15.47 5.74
CA LEU A 156 2.43 16.29 4.53
C LEU A 156 3.83 16.41 3.93
N ALA A 157 3.93 16.55 2.59
CA ALA A 157 5.21 16.69 1.89
C ALA A 157 6.07 17.84 2.48
N ARG A 158 5.45 19.00 2.77
CA ARG A 158 6.13 20.14 3.40
C ARG A 158 6.70 19.83 4.79
N ARG A 159 6.12 18.89 5.53
CA ARG A 159 6.62 18.46 6.84
C ARG A 159 7.88 17.60 6.69
N ILE A 160 7.84 16.63 5.78
CA ILE A 160 9.02 15.82 5.44
C ILE A 160 10.13 16.66 4.83
N ALA A 161 9.81 17.64 3.97
CA ALA A 161 10.78 18.54 3.32
C ALA A 161 11.63 19.34 4.31
N ARG A 162 11.13 19.58 5.53
CA ARG A 162 11.79 20.30 6.61
C ARG A 162 12.61 19.40 7.56
N ALA A 163 12.49 18.09 7.43
CA ALA A 163 13.24 17.13 8.22
C ALA A 163 14.70 17.07 7.73
N SER A 164 15.60 16.60 8.58
CA SER A 164 16.93 16.20 8.15
C SER A 164 16.91 14.81 7.52
N GLU A 165 17.93 14.48 6.75
CA GLU A 165 18.08 13.12 6.22
C GLU A 165 18.26 12.10 7.35
N ASP A 166 18.94 12.47 8.43
CA ASP A 166 19.18 11.59 9.59
C ASP A 166 17.89 11.31 10.36
N ASP A 167 17.02 12.31 10.53
CA ASP A 167 15.68 12.10 11.09
C ASP A 167 14.87 11.04 10.31
N LEU A 168 14.98 11.07 8.98
CA LEU A 168 14.31 10.08 8.13
C LEU A 168 15.00 8.72 8.22
N ARG A 169 16.32 8.66 8.35
CA ARG A 169 17.07 7.40 8.53
C ARG A 169 16.68 6.67 9.82
N GLU A 170 16.38 7.40 10.89
CA GLU A 170 15.86 6.83 12.14
C GLU A 170 14.49 6.11 11.95
N CYS A 171 13.74 6.46 10.91
CA CYS A 171 12.53 5.72 10.52
C CYS A 171 12.83 4.45 9.68
N ALA A 172 14.05 3.91 9.73
CA ALA A 172 14.52 2.72 9.02
C ALA A 172 14.52 2.82 7.48
N LEU A 173 14.57 4.04 6.93
CA LEU A 173 14.61 4.27 5.48
C LEU A 173 15.95 3.88 4.86
N GLY A 174 17.07 3.99 5.59
CA GLY A 174 18.40 3.80 5.03
C GLY A 174 18.68 4.80 3.90
N TYR A 175 19.24 4.34 2.77
CA TYR A 175 19.56 5.19 1.61
C TYR A 175 18.34 5.85 0.96
N ARG A 176 17.13 5.37 1.24
CA ARG A 176 15.87 5.92 0.70
C ARG A 176 15.51 7.26 1.32
N ALA A 177 16.07 7.58 2.49
CA ALA A 177 15.85 8.84 3.19
C ALA A 177 16.14 10.05 2.29
N ARG A 178 17.28 10.03 1.58
CA ARG A 178 17.65 11.08 0.64
C ARG A 178 16.62 11.25 -0.49
N ASN A 179 16.21 10.15 -1.11
CA ASN A 179 15.24 10.19 -2.20
C ASN A 179 13.87 10.71 -1.74
N LEU A 180 13.39 10.23 -0.59
CA LEU A 180 12.14 10.72 -0.01
C LEU A 180 12.21 12.21 0.32
N LEU A 181 13.31 12.67 0.91
CA LEU A 181 13.51 14.07 1.26
C LEU A 181 13.51 14.98 0.02
N MET A 182 14.27 14.60 -1.02
CA MET A 182 14.33 15.36 -2.27
C MET A 182 12.95 15.41 -2.95
N THR A 183 12.26 14.31 -3.05
CA THR A 183 10.90 14.26 -3.63
C THR A 183 9.90 15.05 -2.77
N ALA A 184 10.02 15.00 -1.45
CA ALA A 184 9.18 15.80 -0.55
C ALA A 184 9.39 17.32 -0.75
N ARG A 185 10.62 17.74 -1.04
CA ARG A 185 10.94 19.15 -1.36
C ARG A 185 10.30 19.58 -2.67
N LEU A 186 10.35 18.75 -3.72
CA LEU A 186 9.71 19.05 -5.01
C LEU A 186 8.19 19.13 -4.88
N VAL A 187 7.56 18.20 -4.18
CA VAL A 187 6.10 18.21 -3.96
C VAL A 187 5.69 19.34 -3.01
N GLY A 188 6.46 19.56 -1.95
CA GLY A 188 6.17 20.57 -0.93
C GLY A 188 6.32 22.01 -1.41
N SER A 189 7.17 22.27 -2.42
CA SER A 189 7.36 23.57 -3.07
C SER A 189 6.38 23.82 -4.23
N GLY A 190 5.64 22.79 -4.68
CA GLY A 190 4.76 22.87 -5.85
C GLY A 190 5.46 22.59 -7.19
N ASN A 191 6.78 22.37 -7.21
CA ASN A 191 7.51 22.01 -8.45
C ASN A 191 7.07 20.65 -9.02
N ALA A 192 6.49 19.79 -8.18
CA ALA A 192 5.82 18.55 -8.58
C ALA A 192 4.36 18.60 -8.11
N ASP A 193 3.48 19.14 -8.95
CA ASP A 193 2.03 19.22 -8.65
C ASP A 193 1.36 17.88 -8.98
N LEU A 194 1.35 16.98 -7.98
CA LEU A 194 0.70 15.67 -8.10
C LEU A 194 -0.81 15.77 -8.38
N GLY A 195 -1.45 16.89 -8.03
CA GLY A 195 -2.86 17.14 -8.32
C GLY A 195 -3.09 17.38 -9.81
N ALA A 196 -2.37 18.33 -10.37
CA ALA A 196 -2.45 18.70 -11.79
C ALA A 196 -2.08 17.52 -12.73
N TRP A 197 -1.18 16.64 -12.30
CA TRP A 197 -0.78 15.46 -13.09
C TRP A 197 -1.90 14.46 -13.33
N SER A 198 -3.04 14.57 -12.65
CA SER A 198 -4.20 13.70 -12.89
C SER A 198 -4.80 13.83 -14.28
N ALA A 199 -4.60 14.97 -14.94
CA ALA A 199 -5.08 15.26 -16.29
C ALA A 199 -4.14 14.74 -17.39
N LEU A 200 -2.94 14.27 -17.04
CA LEU A 200 -1.95 13.82 -18.02
C LEU A 200 -2.34 12.46 -18.62
N PRO A 201 -1.99 12.22 -19.89
CA PRO A 201 -1.98 10.87 -20.46
C PRO A 201 -1.04 9.95 -19.69
N ASP A 202 -1.27 8.64 -19.76
CA ASP A 202 -0.52 7.65 -18.98
C ASP A 202 0.99 7.66 -19.23
N ALA A 203 1.41 7.89 -20.48
CA ALA A 203 2.83 7.98 -20.83
C ALA A 203 3.50 9.17 -20.16
N ASP A 204 2.89 10.36 -20.26
CA ASP A 204 3.40 11.60 -19.68
C ASP A 204 3.40 11.54 -18.14
N LEU A 205 2.34 11.00 -17.56
CA LEU A 205 2.25 10.77 -16.10
C LEU A 205 3.39 9.86 -15.63
N ARG A 206 3.64 8.77 -16.34
CA ARG A 206 4.72 7.82 -16.03
C ARG A 206 6.09 8.49 -16.11
N GLU A 207 6.32 9.28 -17.15
CA GLU A 207 7.56 10.04 -17.32
C GLU A 207 7.77 11.04 -16.17
N LYS A 208 6.77 11.85 -15.86
CA LYS A 208 6.81 12.79 -14.73
C LYS A 208 7.09 12.11 -13.40
N LEU A 209 6.46 10.96 -13.15
CA LEU A 209 6.72 10.18 -11.93
C LEU A 209 8.14 9.63 -11.91
N CYS A 210 8.65 9.08 -13.01
CA CYS A 210 10.01 8.53 -13.11
C CYS A 210 11.10 9.61 -12.99
N ALA A 211 10.80 10.87 -13.28
CA ALA A 211 11.71 11.98 -13.08
C ALA A 211 11.93 12.34 -11.59
N LEU A 212 11.09 11.83 -10.68
CA LEU A 212 11.22 12.07 -9.24
C LEU A 212 12.31 11.19 -8.61
N PRO A 213 13.11 11.73 -7.65
CA PRO A 213 14.11 10.96 -6.95
C PRO A 213 13.57 9.69 -6.29
N GLY A 214 14.17 8.54 -6.60
CA GLY A 214 13.78 7.23 -6.04
C GLY A 214 12.57 6.58 -6.71
N VAL A 215 12.09 7.12 -7.82
CA VAL A 215 10.97 6.58 -8.58
C VAL A 215 11.48 5.95 -9.88
N GLY A 216 11.49 4.62 -9.93
CA GLY A 216 11.67 3.85 -11.17
C GLY A 216 10.33 3.34 -11.69
N MET A 217 10.34 2.62 -12.82
CA MET A 217 9.14 2.12 -13.50
C MET A 217 8.16 1.37 -12.58
N LYS A 218 8.67 0.50 -11.68
CA LYS A 218 7.83 -0.23 -10.72
C LYS A 218 7.09 0.72 -9.78
N VAL A 219 7.80 1.72 -9.22
CA VAL A 219 7.20 2.69 -8.29
C VAL A 219 6.21 3.58 -9.02
N ALA A 220 6.56 4.05 -10.22
CA ALA A 220 5.66 4.84 -11.06
C ALA A 220 4.34 4.10 -11.33
N ASN A 221 4.41 2.84 -11.79
CA ASN A 221 3.21 2.03 -12.04
C ASN A 221 2.40 1.75 -10.76
N CYS A 222 3.04 1.58 -9.58
CA CYS A 222 2.30 1.49 -8.32
C CYS A 222 1.53 2.78 -8.03
N VAL A 223 2.17 3.94 -8.21
CA VAL A 223 1.53 5.24 -7.97
C VAL A 223 0.41 5.50 -8.98
N MET A 224 0.63 5.19 -10.27
CA MET A 224 -0.39 5.27 -11.30
C MET A 224 -1.62 4.42 -10.95
N LEU A 225 -1.41 3.17 -10.53
CA LEU A 225 -2.48 2.25 -10.17
C LEU A 225 -3.24 2.71 -8.92
N PHE A 226 -2.53 2.96 -7.82
CA PHE A 226 -3.15 3.14 -6.52
C PHE A 226 -3.52 4.59 -6.19
N ALA A 227 -2.96 5.58 -6.88
CA ALA A 227 -3.22 7.00 -6.58
C ALA A 227 -3.82 7.79 -7.74
N TYR A 228 -3.64 7.33 -8.97
CA TYR A 228 -4.23 7.95 -10.16
C TYR A 228 -5.30 7.08 -10.85
N GLU A 229 -5.56 5.90 -10.27
CA GLU A 229 -6.60 5.00 -10.77
C GLU A 229 -6.41 4.58 -12.24
N ARG A 230 -5.13 4.46 -12.67
CA ARG A 230 -4.78 3.95 -13.99
C ARG A 230 -4.81 2.42 -13.95
N LEU A 231 -5.99 1.84 -14.14
CA LEU A 231 -6.23 0.40 -13.90
C LEU A 231 -5.47 -0.51 -14.85
N GLY A 232 -4.99 0.01 -15.98
CA GLY A 232 -4.07 -0.68 -16.88
C GLY A 232 -2.60 -0.68 -16.43
N ALA A 233 -2.23 0.15 -15.42
CA ALA A 233 -0.86 0.18 -14.92
C ALA A 233 -0.52 -1.14 -14.21
N PHE A 234 0.57 -1.79 -14.68
CA PHE A 234 0.99 -3.11 -14.22
C PHE A 234 2.37 -3.03 -13.54
N PRO A 235 2.43 -2.89 -12.20
CA PRO A 235 3.69 -2.87 -11.48
C PRO A 235 4.39 -4.23 -11.52
N ILE A 236 5.60 -4.30 -12.09
CA ILE A 236 6.41 -5.52 -12.10
C ILE A 236 7.45 -5.42 -10.97
N ASP A 237 7.21 -6.13 -9.89
CA ASP A 237 8.17 -6.33 -8.82
C ASP A 237 8.81 -7.74 -8.92
N VAL A 238 9.72 -8.06 -8.01
CA VAL A 238 10.40 -9.36 -7.98
C VAL A 238 9.42 -10.56 -7.91
N TRP A 239 8.26 -10.38 -7.26
CA TRP A 239 7.26 -11.45 -7.15
C TRP A 239 6.53 -11.64 -8.48
N ILE A 240 6.07 -10.55 -9.06
CA ILE A 240 5.39 -10.55 -10.35
C ILE A 240 6.33 -11.00 -11.46
N GLU A 241 7.58 -10.54 -11.46
CA GLU A 241 8.59 -11.00 -12.42
C GLU A 241 8.73 -12.54 -12.38
N ARG A 242 8.81 -13.12 -11.18
CA ARG A 242 8.87 -14.59 -10.99
C ARG A 242 7.60 -15.27 -11.48
N VAL A 243 6.42 -14.73 -11.18
CA VAL A 243 5.15 -15.28 -11.67
C VAL A 243 5.12 -15.26 -13.19
N LEU A 244 5.41 -14.10 -13.80
CA LEU A 244 5.39 -13.96 -15.25
C LEU A 244 6.36 -14.94 -15.91
N LYS A 245 7.61 -14.98 -15.48
CA LYS A 245 8.62 -15.90 -16.05
C LYS A 245 8.21 -17.37 -15.89
N LYS A 246 7.71 -17.77 -14.74
CA LYS A 246 7.36 -19.17 -14.45
C LYS A 246 6.09 -19.61 -15.17
N GLN A 247 5.06 -18.78 -15.22
CA GLN A 247 3.74 -19.17 -15.72
C GLN A 247 3.57 -18.89 -17.21
N TYR A 248 4.13 -17.77 -17.71
CA TYR A 248 3.86 -17.30 -19.06
C TYR A 248 5.09 -17.46 -20.00
N PHE A 249 6.30 -17.61 -19.45
CA PHE A 249 7.52 -17.83 -20.24
C PHE A 249 8.32 -19.07 -19.82
N PRO A 250 7.69 -20.24 -19.54
CA PRO A 250 8.38 -21.39 -18.94
C PRO A 250 9.50 -21.97 -19.81
N ARG A 251 9.47 -21.75 -21.13
CA ARG A 251 10.46 -22.26 -22.09
C ARG A 251 11.56 -21.26 -22.45
N LYS A 252 11.43 -19.98 -22.06
CA LYS A 252 12.41 -18.95 -22.38
C LYS A 252 13.48 -18.86 -21.29
N LYS A 253 14.76 -19.09 -21.65
CA LYS A 253 15.90 -18.98 -20.71
C LYS A 253 16.14 -17.54 -20.23
N LYS A 254 15.91 -16.54 -21.07
CA LYS A 254 16.04 -15.12 -20.72
C LYS A 254 14.82 -14.36 -21.22
N VAL A 255 14.22 -13.57 -20.34
CA VAL A 255 13.14 -12.63 -20.66
C VAL A 255 13.54 -11.30 -20.04
N THR A 256 13.60 -10.26 -20.87
CA THR A 256 13.99 -8.90 -20.44
C THR A 256 12.82 -8.18 -19.80
N GLU A 257 13.12 -7.16 -19.01
CA GLU A 257 12.07 -6.32 -18.40
C GLU A 257 11.16 -5.63 -19.43
N PRO A 258 11.65 -5.08 -20.55
CA PRO A 258 10.78 -4.56 -21.61
C PRO A 258 9.82 -5.61 -22.18
N GLN A 259 10.28 -6.84 -22.41
CA GLN A 259 9.44 -7.93 -22.92
C GLN A 259 8.34 -8.33 -21.90
N LEU A 260 8.66 -8.32 -20.60
CA LEU A 260 7.66 -8.58 -19.55
C LEU A 260 6.61 -7.48 -19.50
N ARG A 261 7.03 -6.22 -19.70
CA ARG A 261 6.15 -5.07 -19.69
C ARG A 261 5.20 -5.09 -20.89
N GLU A 262 5.73 -5.24 -22.09
CA GLU A 262 4.95 -5.35 -23.33
C GLU A 262 3.93 -6.50 -23.24
N PHE A 263 4.37 -7.67 -22.77
CA PHE A 263 3.48 -8.78 -22.53
C PHE A 263 2.37 -8.43 -21.52
N ALA A 264 2.70 -7.82 -20.40
CA ALA A 264 1.73 -7.50 -19.36
C ALA A 264 0.69 -6.48 -19.85
N GLU A 265 1.12 -5.43 -20.55
CA GLU A 265 0.24 -4.41 -21.11
C GLU A 265 -0.73 -5.00 -22.16
N THR A 266 -0.24 -5.91 -23.01
CA THR A 266 -1.04 -6.53 -24.06
C THR A 266 -1.96 -7.63 -23.51
N TYR A 267 -1.43 -8.51 -22.67
CA TYR A 267 -2.14 -9.72 -22.23
C TYR A 267 -3.20 -9.46 -21.17
N PHE A 268 -2.93 -8.56 -20.21
CA PHE A 268 -3.86 -8.26 -19.12
C PHE A 268 -4.76 -7.06 -19.40
N GLY A 269 -4.47 -6.24 -20.41
CA GLY A 269 -5.35 -5.19 -20.92
C GLY A 269 -5.67 -4.08 -19.93
N GLU A 270 -6.85 -3.49 -20.08
CA GLU A 270 -7.29 -2.29 -19.36
C GLU A 270 -7.40 -2.44 -17.83
N HIS A 271 -7.63 -3.65 -17.34
CA HIS A 271 -7.68 -3.96 -15.90
C HIS A 271 -6.43 -4.73 -15.43
N GLY A 272 -5.33 -4.61 -16.15
CA GLY A 272 -4.06 -5.28 -15.84
C GLY A 272 -3.58 -5.04 -14.42
N GLY A 273 -3.80 -3.85 -13.86
CA GLY A 273 -3.46 -3.53 -12.47
C GLY A 273 -4.22 -4.35 -11.43
N TYR A 274 -5.50 -4.62 -11.65
CA TYR A 274 -6.25 -5.55 -10.81
C TYR A 274 -5.72 -6.98 -10.95
N ALA A 275 -5.52 -7.47 -12.18
CA ALA A 275 -4.96 -8.79 -12.42
C ALA A 275 -3.58 -8.95 -11.76
N GLN A 276 -2.72 -7.94 -11.86
CA GLN A 276 -1.41 -7.88 -11.20
C GLN A 276 -1.54 -8.01 -9.68
N GLN A 277 -2.44 -7.25 -9.05
CA GLN A 277 -2.61 -7.27 -7.60
C GLN A 277 -3.13 -8.63 -7.11
N TYR A 278 -3.97 -9.29 -7.88
CA TYR A 278 -4.46 -10.63 -7.60
C TYR A 278 -3.31 -11.66 -7.69
N LEU A 279 -2.55 -11.64 -8.77
CA LEU A 279 -1.37 -12.50 -8.95
C LEU A 279 -0.32 -12.27 -7.85
N PHE A 280 -0.04 -11.02 -7.52
CA PHE A 280 0.91 -10.64 -6.47
C PHE A 280 0.50 -11.18 -5.11
N HIS A 281 -0.76 -10.94 -4.71
CA HIS A 281 -1.24 -11.38 -3.40
C HIS A 281 -1.27 -12.90 -3.31
N HIS A 282 -1.80 -13.57 -4.33
CA HIS A 282 -1.83 -15.03 -4.42
C HIS A 282 -0.43 -15.65 -4.33
N ALA A 283 0.52 -15.21 -5.15
CA ALA A 283 1.88 -15.73 -5.16
C ALA A 283 2.58 -15.54 -3.81
N ARG A 284 2.43 -14.37 -3.20
CA ARG A 284 3.02 -14.08 -1.88
C ARG A 284 2.46 -14.98 -0.78
N MET A 285 1.17 -15.31 -0.82
CA MET A 285 0.53 -16.15 0.18
C MET A 285 0.78 -17.64 -0.06
N ALA A 286 0.83 -18.09 -1.30
CA ALA A 286 1.15 -19.47 -1.66
C ALA A 286 2.57 -19.85 -1.19
N LEU A 287 3.56 -19.00 -1.41
CA LEU A 287 4.95 -19.27 -1.01
C LEU A 287 5.18 -19.18 0.51
N ARG A 288 4.34 -18.45 1.25
CA ARG A 288 4.36 -18.50 2.72
C ARG A 288 3.94 -19.88 3.25
N LYS A 289 2.98 -20.55 2.61
CA LYS A 289 2.51 -21.88 3.01
C LYS A 289 3.55 -22.98 2.71
N THR A 290 4.39 -22.82 1.69
CA THR A 290 5.40 -23.81 1.29
C THR A 290 6.73 -23.71 2.03
N GLY A 291 6.86 -22.82 3.03
CA GLY A 291 8.08 -22.70 3.84
C GLY A 291 9.32 -22.13 3.10
N PHE A 292 9.17 -21.72 1.84
CA PHE A 292 10.28 -21.25 1.00
C PHE A 292 10.97 -19.95 1.50
N LEU A 293 10.36 -19.23 2.45
CA LEU A 293 10.93 -18.05 3.08
C LEU A 293 11.78 -18.34 4.32
N ALA A 294 11.85 -19.59 4.80
CA ALA A 294 12.67 -19.94 5.96
C ALA A 294 14.19 -19.94 5.65
N GLY A 295 14.58 -19.98 4.36
CA GLY A 295 15.99 -20.12 3.96
C GLY A 295 16.81 -18.82 3.89
N HIS A 296 16.17 -17.66 3.71
CA HIS A 296 16.89 -16.37 3.53
C HIS A 296 16.90 -15.47 4.77
N GLY A 297 16.18 -15.85 5.83
CA GLY A 297 16.13 -15.11 7.12
C GLY A 297 17.21 -15.53 8.12
N ARG A 298 17.86 -16.67 7.94
CA ARG A 298 18.83 -17.19 8.93
C ARG A 298 20.22 -16.56 8.87
N GLN A 299 20.60 -15.93 7.76
CA GLN A 299 21.90 -15.22 7.69
C GLN A 299 21.89 -13.81 8.28
N ALA A 300 20.70 -13.19 8.45
CA ALA A 300 20.59 -11.88 9.10
C ALA A 300 20.40 -11.94 10.62
N SER A 301 19.94 -13.06 11.17
CA SER A 301 19.72 -13.23 12.62
C SER A 301 21.01 -13.54 13.40
N SER A 302 22.01 -14.13 12.78
CA SER A 302 23.24 -14.53 13.48
C SER A 302 24.19 -13.37 13.80
N LEU A 303 24.00 -12.22 13.14
CA LEU A 303 24.81 -11.01 13.38
C LEU A 303 24.20 -10.04 14.41
N LEU A 304 22.93 -10.25 14.80
CA LEU A 304 22.24 -9.41 15.79
C LEU A 304 22.25 -9.98 17.22
N SER A 305 22.59 -11.26 17.39
CA SER A 305 22.65 -11.89 18.74
C SER A 305 23.95 -11.65 19.51
N GLN A 306 24.97 -11.01 18.91
CA GLN A 306 26.26 -10.76 19.58
C GLN A 306 26.42 -9.34 20.15
N LYS A 307 25.43 -8.46 20.06
CA LYS A 307 25.49 -7.09 20.65
C LYS A 307 24.28 -6.72 21.51
N ALA A 308 23.74 -7.63 22.29
CA ALA A 308 22.82 -7.30 23.37
C ALA A 308 23.55 -7.25 24.71
N GLY A 309 24.36 -6.20 24.91
CA GLY A 309 24.92 -5.83 26.20
C GLY A 309 23.83 -5.17 27.05
N LYS A 310 23.77 -5.58 28.30
CA LYS A 310 22.84 -5.23 29.37
C LYS A 310 22.42 -3.74 29.40
N ILE A 311 21.10 -3.49 29.34
CA ILE A 311 20.49 -2.23 29.74
C ILE A 311 19.94 -2.42 31.16
N PRO A 312 20.24 -1.55 32.14
CA PRO A 312 19.71 -1.67 33.48
C PRO A 312 18.23 -1.25 33.54
N ALA A 313 17.44 -2.04 34.27
CA ALA A 313 16.04 -1.78 34.54
C ALA A 313 15.87 -0.51 35.39
N CYS A 314 15.09 0.44 34.88
CA CYS A 314 14.64 1.60 35.68
C CYS A 314 13.34 1.20 36.40
N ARG A 315 13.40 1.05 37.72
CA ARG A 315 12.23 0.90 38.60
C ARG A 315 11.62 2.29 38.85
N VAL A 316 10.40 2.50 38.43
CA VAL A 316 9.57 3.63 38.89
C VAL A 316 8.76 3.15 40.08
N ARG A 317 8.97 3.73 41.27
CA ARG A 317 8.10 3.62 42.43
C ARG A 317 6.90 4.55 42.22
N LEU A 318 5.72 4.03 42.38
CA LEU A 318 4.50 4.79 42.63
C LEU A 318 4.39 4.92 44.15
N GLU A 319 4.41 6.13 44.68
CA GLU A 319 3.94 6.45 46.02
C GLU A 319 2.54 7.02 45.95
N ALA A 320 1.75 6.72 46.97
CA ALA A 320 0.33 6.84 47.20
C ALA A 320 -0.31 8.22 46.89
#